data_3bbd75952ad12b4523a38206f604882c
#
_entry.id   3bbd75952ad12b4523a38206f604882c
#
_cell.length_a   1.000
_cell.length_b   1.000
_cell.length_c   1.000
_cell.angle_alpha   90.00
_cell.angle_beta   90.00
_cell.angle_gamma   90.00
#
_symmetry.space_group_name_H-M   'P 1'
#
loop_
_entity.id
_entity.type
_entity.pdbx_description
1 polymer ?
#
loop_
_entity_poly.entity_id
_entity_poly.type
_entity_poly.pdbx_seq_one_letter_code
_entity_poly.pdbx_strand_id
1 'polypeptide(L)'
;MLLTLWFLRYIDLYFADEAGFNLNPYVPYAWQKAKQTQRILARKGGKRLNVFGLMSLAGHLTIYHREIPIDGEFIKASLCDFSTKPCAKPRVIILDNGPVHHAQVVKDELANWESVDMLLFYLPTYSPHLNLIEILWRFCKYKWLNKVNYKSWSKLRACLRIVFSSSGYPLQH
;
A
#
# COMPACT_ATOMS: atom_id res chain seq x y z
N MET A 1 6.99 -20.85 -8.43
CA MET A 1 7.46 -21.36 -7.13
C MET A 1 6.68 -20.77 -5.93
N LEU A 2 6.71 -19.48 -5.63
CA LEU A 2 5.99 -18.91 -4.44
C LEU A 2 4.47 -19.17 -4.47
N LEU A 3 3.81 -18.96 -5.59
CA LEU A 3 2.38 -19.24 -5.74
C LEU A 3 2.04 -20.72 -5.52
N THR A 4 2.92 -21.63 -5.93
CA THR A 4 2.77 -23.07 -5.68
C THR A 4 2.85 -23.38 -4.19
N LEU A 5 3.81 -22.81 -3.47
CA LEU A 5 3.96 -22.98 -2.02
C LEU A 5 2.75 -22.41 -1.26
N TRP A 6 2.24 -21.26 -1.69
CA TRP A 6 1.02 -20.69 -1.13
C TRP A 6 -0.20 -21.57 -1.41
N PHE A 7 -0.38 -22.05 -2.65
CA PHE A 7 -1.48 -22.94 -3.02
C PHE A 7 -1.48 -24.23 -2.22
N LEU A 8 -0.30 -24.80 -2.00
CA LEU A 8 -0.08 -25.99 -1.15
C LEU A 8 -0.13 -25.66 0.36
N ARG A 9 -0.43 -24.42 0.73
CA ARG A 9 -0.56 -23.94 2.11
C ARG A 9 0.70 -24.07 2.97
N TYR A 10 1.89 -24.04 2.36
CA TYR A 10 3.16 -24.01 3.10
C TYR A 10 3.55 -22.62 3.59
N ILE A 11 3.12 -21.56 2.89
CA ILE A 11 3.42 -20.16 3.23
C ILE A 11 2.16 -19.29 3.13
N ASP A 12 2.18 -18.16 3.82
CA ASP A 12 1.29 -17.04 3.58
C ASP A 12 2.01 -15.98 2.75
N LEU A 13 1.39 -15.54 1.66
CA LEU A 13 1.96 -14.62 0.70
C LEU A 13 1.31 -13.25 0.80
N TYR A 14 2.13 -12.21 0.97
CA TYR A 14 1.71 -10.82 1.07
C TYR A 14 2.37 -9.98 0.00
N PHE A 15 1.67 -8.99 -0.49
CA PHE A 15 2.17 -7.97 -1.41
C PHE A 15 2.19 -6.65 -0.68
N ALA A 16 3.32 -5.96 -0.68
CA ALA A 16 3.48 -4.71 0.02
C ALA A 16 3.94 -3.59 -0.91
N ASP A 17 3.42 -2.38 -0.69
CA ASP A 17 3.74 -1.19 -1.48
C ASP A 17 3.22 0.06 -0.79
N GLU A 18 3.71 1.23 -1.22
CA GLU A 18 3.26 2.53 -0.76
C GLU A 18 2.26 3.17 -1.72
N ALA A 19 1.35 3.93 -1.14
CA ALA A 19 0.48 4.82 -1.89
C ALA A 19 0.33 6.17 -1.20
N GLY A 20 0.19 7.22 -2.01
CA GLY A 20 -0.10 8.55 -1.51
C GLY A 20 -1.49 9.01 -1.93
N PHE A 21 -2.22 9.63 -1.00
CA PHE A 21 -3.53 10.21 -1.22
C PHE A 21 -3.52 11.68 -0.82
N ASN A 22 -3.96 12.56 -1.71
CA ASN A 22 -4.06 14.00 -1.49
C ASN A 22 -5.40 14.53 -2.03
N LEU A 23 -5.65 15.82 -1.90
CA LEU A 23 -6.91 16.45 -2.36
C LEU A 23 -6.97 16.69 -3.87
N ASN A 24 -5.98 16.28 -4.64
CA ASN A 24 -6.04 16.34 -6.10
C ASN A 24 -6.68 15.03 -6.62
N PRO A 25 -7.87 15.09 -7.21
CA PRO A 25 -8.53 13.89 -7.70
C PRO A 25 -7.72 13.26 -8.84
N TYR A 26 -7.59 11.94 -8.79
CA TYR A 26 -7.02 11.16 -9.88
C TYR A 26 -8.09 11.02 -10.97
N VAL A 27 -7.99 11.81 -12.01
CA VAL A 27 -8.89 11.73 -13.18
C VAL A 27 -8.06 11.24 -14.36
N PRO A 28 -8.07 9.93 -14.65
CA PRO A 28 -7.23 9.38 -15.72
C PRO A 28 -7.70 9.83 -17.12
N TYR A 29 -9.01 10.02 -17.29
CA TYR A 29 -9.63 10.44 -18.55
C TYR A 29 -10.86 11.28 -18.26
N ALA A 30 -11.07 12.32 -19.05
CA ALA A 30 -12.29 13.11 -19.06
C ALA A 30 -12.77 13.25 -20.52
N TRP A 31 -13.99 12.83 -20.80
CA TRP A 31 -14.65 13.15 -22.07
C TRP A 31 -15.00 14.63 -22.07
N GLN A 32 -14.54 15.35 -23.07
CA GLN A 32 -14.88 16.77 -23.28
C GLN A 32 -15.26 17.00 -24.71
N LYS A 33 -16.11 17.99 -24.93
CA LYS A 33 -16.42 18.43 -26.29
C LYS A 33 -15.15 18.95 -26.98
N ALA A 34 -15.00 18.66 -28.26
CA ALA A 34 -13.88 19.17 -29.05
C ALA A 34 -13.74 20.69 -28.84
N LYS A 35 -12.50 21.14 -28.66
CA LYS A 35 -12.16 22.57 -28.42
C LYS A 35 -12.60 23.15 -27.06
N GLN A 36 -13.09 22.34 -26.11
CA GLN A 36 -13.36 22.78 -24.74
C GLN A 36 -12.38 22.12 -23.78
N THR A 37 -11.55 22.95 -23.12
CA THR A 37 -10.63 22.44 -22.07
C THR A 37 -11.31 22.52 -20.71
N GLN A 38 -11.63 21.38 -20.11
CA GLN A 38 -12.06 21.34 -18.71
C GLN A 38 -10.85 21.45 -17.79
N ARG A 39 -10.75 22.56 -17.07
CA ARG A 39 -9.70 22.76 -16.07
C ARG A 39 -10.11 22.05 -14.79
N ILE A 40 -9.29 21.11 -14.34
CA ILE A 40 -9.38 20.53 -13.00
C ILE A 40 -8.51 21.41 -12.10
N LEU A 41 -9.13 22.00 -11.07
CA LEU A 41 -8.40 22.80 -10.07
C LEU A 41 -7.48 21.87 -9.27
N ALA A 42 -6.21 21.85 -9.64
CA ALA A 42 -5.16 21.25 -8.80
C ALA A 42 -4.83 22.23 -7.67
N ARG A 43 -5.01 21.81 -6.43
CA ARG A 43 -4.56 22.57 -5.26
C ARG A 43 -3.05 22.44 -5.13
N LYS A 44 -2.31 23.54 -5.31
CA LYS A 44 -0.87 23.59 -5.01
C LYS A 44 -0.68 23.50 -3.51
N GLY A 45 0.12 22.52 -3.09
CA GLY A 45 0.40 22.26 -1.68
C GLY A 45 -0.83 21.72 -0.93
N GLY A 46 -0.65 20.83 -0.02
CA GLY A 46 -1.76 20.29 0.75
C GLY A 46 -1.36 19.06 1.52
N LYS A 47 -2.23 18.70 2.45
CA LYS A 47 -2.08 17.46 3.23
C LYS A 47 -2.04 16.25 2.30
N ARG A 48 -1.13 15.34 2.58
CA ARG A 48 -1.01 14.05 1.92
C ARG A 48 -1.01 12.96 2.97
N LEU A 49 -1.83 11.95 2.76
CA LEU A 49 -1.78 10.71 3.52
C LEU A 49 -0.90 9.73 2.73
N ASN A 50 0.23 9.36 3.29
CA ASN A 50 1.07 8.31 2.76
C ASN A 50 0.74 7.03 3.51
N VAL A 51 0.55 5.94 2.79
CA VAL A 51 0.19 4.65 3.33
C VAL A 51 1.21 3.61 2.88
N PHE A 52 1.55 2.69 3.76
CA PHE A 52 2.24 1.45 3.44
C PHE A 52 1.27 0.32 3.72
N GLY A 53 0.97 -0.48 2.72
CA GLY A 53 -0.02 -1.56 2.80
C GLY A 53 0.63 -2.92 2.62
N LEU A 54 0.12 -3.91 3.35
CA LEU A 54 0.42 -5.32 3.15
C LEU A 54 -0.90 -6.05 2.86
N MET A 55 -1.03 -6.59 1.67
CA MET A 55 -2.22 -7.31 1.21
C MET A 55 -1.88 -8.78 1.04
N SER A 56 -2.54 -9.67 1.79
CA SER A 56 -2.40 -11.12 1.57
C SER A 56 -3.03 -11.53 0.25
N LEU A 57 -2.57 -12.62 -0.32
CA LEU A 57 -3.19 -13.20 -1.52
C LEU A 57 -4.64 -13.66 -1.26
N ALA A 58 -5.02 -13.89 0.02
CA ALA A 58 -6.40 -14.13 0.44
C ALA A 58 -7.26 -12.87 0.56
N GLY A 59 -6.70 -11.68 0.31
CA GLY A 59 -7.40 -10.39 0.32
C GLY A 59 -7.40 -9.65 1.66
N HIS A 60 -6.73 -10.15 2.70
CA HIS A 60 -6.58 -9.41 3.95
C HIS A 60 -5.60 -8.26 3.78
N LEU A 61 -5.97 -7.09 4.28
CA LEU A 61 -5.19 -5.85 4.15
C LEU A 61 -4.79 -5.31 5.51
N THR A 62 -3.50 -5.05 5.70
CA THR A 62 -2.96 -4.29 6.83
C THR A 62 -2.43 -2.96 6.30
N ILE A 63 -2.77 -1.85 6.95
CA ILE A 63 -2.39 -0.50 6.52
C ILE A 63 -1.70 0.24 7.66
N TYR A 64 -0.53 0.77 7.37
CA TYR A 64 0.19 1.76 8.16
C TYR A 64 0.16 3.10 7.43
N HIS A 65 0.02 4.21 8.13
CA HIS A 65 -0.10 5.50 7.47
C HIS A 65 0.51 6.65 8.27
N ARG A 66 0.97 7.68 7.55
CA ARG A 66 1.43 8.95 8.13
C ARG A 66 1.24 10.11 7.14
N GLU A 67 1.28 11.35 7.65
CA GLU A 67 1.12 12.54 6.79
C GLU A 67 2.46 13.04 6.20
N ILE A 68 3.61 12.60 6.73
CA ILE A 68 4.93 12.89 6.18
C ILE A 68 5.38 11.78 5.20
N PRO A 69 6.37 12.02 4.34
CA PRO A 69 6.87 11.02 3.40
C PRO A 69 7.30 9.72 4.10
N ILE A 70 7.04 8.58 3.47
CA ILE A 70 7.51 7.28 3.92
C ILE A 70 9.02 7.18 3.68
N ASP A 71 9.74 6.71 4.69
CA ASP A 71 11.16 6.44 4.69
C ASP A 71 11.44 5.02 5.20
N GLY A 72 12.71 4.61 5.18
CA GLY A 72 13.13 3.29 5.63
C GLY A 72 12.78 2.98 7.09
N GLU A 73 12.82 3.99 7.97
CA GLU A 73 12.44 3.81 9.38
C GLU A 73 10.96 3.47 9.54
N PHE A 74 10.10 4.12 8.75
CA PHE A 74 8.67 3.82 8.78
C PHE A 74 8.37 2.43 8.22
N ILE A 75 9.03 2.02 7.13
CA ILE A 75 8.92 0.66 6.57
C ILE A 75 9.37 -0.37 7.61
N LYS A 76 10.55 -0.16 8.21
CA LYS A 76 11.08 -1.01 9.28
C LYS A 76 10.07 -1.14 10.44
N ALA A 77 9.60 -0.01 10.99
CA ALA A 77 8.65 -0.02 12.10
C ALA A 77 7.35 -0.76 11.75
N SER A 78 6.82 -0.54 10.53
CA SER A 78 5.62 -1.20 10.04
C SER A 78 5.81 -2.71 9.91
N LEU A 79 6.95 -3.17 9.38
CA LEU A 79 7.26 -4.59 9.23
C LEU A 79 7.56 -5.23 10.59
N CYS A 80 8.20 -4.52 11.53
CA CYS A 80 8.39 -4.99 12.90
C CYS A 80 7.04 -5.20 13.60
N ASP A 81 6.10 -4.24 13.54
CA ASP A 81 4.75 -4.45 14.08
C ASP A 81 4.05 -5.63 13.38
N PHE A 82 4.16 -5.71 12.06
CA PHE A 82 3.56 -6.81 11.32
C PHE A 82 4.15 -8.17 11.69
N SER A 83 5.44 -8.25 12.01
CA SER A 83 6.11 -9.48 12.41
C SER A 83 5.62 -10.02 13.75
N THR A 84 5.15 -9.16 14.66
CA THR A 84 4.61 -9.57 15.96
C THR A 84 3.21 -10.21 15.88
N LYS A 85 2.50 -10.06 14.75
CA LYS A 85 1.16 -10.62 14.59
C LYS A 85 1.24 -12.16 14.53
N PRO A 86 0.30 -12.85 15.18
CA PRO A 86 0.27 -14.31 15.13
C PRO A 86 0.21 -14.83 13.69
N CYS A 87 1.00 -15.82 13.37
CA CYS A 87 0.95 -16.53 12.09
C CYS A 87 1.10 -18.03 12.33
N ALA A 88 0.39 -18.81 11.54
CA ALA A 88 0.46 -20.27 11.58
C ALA A 88 1.47 -20.85 10.57
N LYS A 89 2.03 -20.00 9.70
CA LYS A 89 2.90 -20.37 8.59
C LYS A 89 3.94 -19.29 8.35
N PRO A 90 5.07 -19.64 7.75
CA PRO A 90 6.01 -18.64 7.25
C PRO A 90 5.34 -17.63 6.32
N ARG A 91 5.66 -16.35 6.50
CA ARG A 91 5.16 -15.24 5.69
C ARG A 91 6.20 -14.79 4.71
N VAL A 92 5.83 -14.69 3.45
CA VAL A 92 6.67 -14.08 2.42
C VAL A 92 6.05 -12.76 2.01
N ILE A 93 6.79 -11.66 2.21
CA ILE A 93 6.38 -10.31 1.86
C ILE A 93 7.04 -9.95 0.53
N ILE A 94 6.23 -9.76 -0.51
CA ILE A 94 6.69 -9.32 -1.83
C ILE A 94 6.69 -7.80 -1.85
N LEU A 95 7.84 -7.22 -2.15
CA LEU A 95 8.08 -5.78 -2.27
C LEU A 95 8.59 -5.46 -3.68
N ASP A 96 8.35 -4.26 -4.15
CA ASP A 96 9.07 -3.75 -5.31
C ASP A 96 10.54 -3.44 -4.96
N ASN A 97 11.33 -3.10 -5.97
CA ASN A 97 12.76 -2.82 -5.82
C ASN A 97 13.02 -1.31 -5.57
N GLY A 98 12.10 -0.63 -4.85
CA GLY A 98 12.22 0.78 -4.51
C GLY A 98 13.37 1.06 -3.53
N PRO A 99 14.04 2.23 -3.63
CA PRO A 99 15.18 2.56 -2.76
C PRO A 99 14.85 2.52 -1.26
N VAL A 100 13.63 2.88 -0.88
CA VAL A 100 13.18 2.91 0.52
C VAL A 100 13.14 1.51 1.13
N HIS A 101 12.83 0.47 0.34
CA HIS A 101 12.82 -0.92 0.77
C HIS A 101 14.23 -1.50 0.95
N HIS A 102 15.23 -0.86 0.35
CA HIS A 102 16.65 -1.23 0.46
C HIS A 102 17.43 -0.33 1.42
N ALA A 103 16.74 0.51 2.20
CA ALA A 103 17.37 1.32 3.23
C ALA A 103 18.15 0.42 4.22
N GLN A 104 19.30 0.92 4.72
CA GLN A 104 20.16 0.13 5.60
C GLN A 104 19.39 -0.37 6.83
N VAL A 105 18.57 0.46 7.42
CA VAL A 105 17.74 0.13 8.59
C VAL A 105 16.74 -1.03 8.34
N VAL A 106 16.31 -1.23 7.09
CA VAL A 106 15.47 -2.37 6.70
C VAL A 106 16.33 -3.63 6.56
N LYS A 107 17.52 -3.50 5.97
CA LYS A 107 18.45 -4.61 5.79
C LYS A 107 18.96 -5.16 7.12
N ASP A 108 19.18 -4.29 8.09
CA ASP A 108 19.66 -4.67 9.42
C ASP A 108 18.65 -5.53 10.19
N GLU A 109 17.37 -5.49 9.82
CA GLU A 109 16.31 -6.29 10.46
C GLU A 109 16.02 -7.62 9.77
N LEU A 110 16.59 -7.91 8.60
CA LEU A 110 16.27 -9.12 7.84
C LEU A 110 16.45 -10.40 8.64
N ALA A 111 17.57 -10.55 9.36
CA ALA A 111 17.82 -11.72 10.17
C ALA A 111 16.83 -11.88 11.33
N ASN A 112 16.40 -10.76 11.93
CA ASN A 112 15.38 -10.76 12.99
C ASN A 112 14.03 -11.22 12.44
N TRP A 113 13.63 -10.75 11.25
CA TRP A 113 12.36 -11.18 10.64
C TRP A 113 12.42 -12.64 10.19
N GLU A 114 13.54 -13.11 9.64
CA GLU A 114 13.74 -14.53 9.30
C GLU A 114 13.59 -15.44 10.53
N SER A 115 14.09 -15.01 11.69
CA SER A 115 13.98 -15.77 12.95
C SER A 115 12.53 -15.98 13.43
N VAL A 116 11.59 -15.19 12.91
CA VAL A 116 10.14 -15.29 13.21
C VAL A 116 9.33 -15.70 11.97
N ASP A 117 9.95 -16.43 11.05
CA ASP A 117 9.35 -16.96 9.84
C ASP A 117 8.73 -15.87 8.93
N MET A 118 9.36 -14.70 8.84
CA MET A 118 8.97 -13.63 7.93
C MET A 118 10.12 -13.29 6.99
N LEU A 119 9.90 -13.49 5.68
CA LEU A 119 10.88 -13.34 4.62
C LEU A 119 10.49 -12.19 3.69
N LEU A 120 11.44 -11.34 3.30
CA LEU A 120 11.25 -10.35 2.25
C LEU A 120 11.69 -10.90 0.89
N PHE A 121 10.85 -10.72 -0.12
CA PHE A 121 11.14 -11.08 -1.50
C PHE A 121 10.98 -9.85 -2.40
N TYR A 122 12.05 -9.45 -3.06
CA TYR A 122 12.05 -8.28 -3.95
C TYR A 122 11.73 -8.68 -5.39
N LEU A 123 10.78 -7.97 -5.99
CA LEU A 123 10.46 -8.14 -7.41
C LEU A 123 11.61 -7.63 -8.28
N PRO A 124 11.73 -8.15 -9.51
CA PRO A 124 12.65 -7.57 -10.49
C PRO A 124 12.33 -6.09 -10.73
N THR A 125 13.36 -5.31 -11.05
CA THR A 125 13.22 -3.91 -11.44
C THR A 125 12.20 -3.76 -12.58
N TYR A 126 11.39 -2.70 -12.54
CA TYR A 126 10.38 -2.38 -13.56
C TYR A 126 9.28 -3.46 -13.75
N SER A 127 8.95 -4.20 -12.68
CA SER A 127 7.91 -5.23 -12.73
C SER A 127 6.70 -4.94 -11.81
N PRO A 128 6.11 -3.72 -11.86
CA PRO A 128 4.99 -3.35 -10.99
C PRO A 128 3.75 -4.23 -11.19
N HIS A 129 3.54 -4.74 -12.41
CA HIS A 129 2.43 -5.62 -12.75
C HIS A 129 2.43 -6.94 -11.95
N LEU A 130 3.55 -7.31 -11.33
CA LEU A 130 3.66 -8.48 -10.45
C LEU A 130 3.27 -8.17 -9.00
N ASN A 131 3.14 -6.88 -8.63
CA ASN A 131 2.74 -6.49 -7.29
C ASN A 131 1.22 -6.27 -7.22
N LEU A 132 0.49 -7.26 -6.73
CA LEU A 132 -0.99 -7.23 -6.74
C LEU A 132 -1.60 -6.09 -5.93
N ILE A 133 -0.91 -5.55 -4.93
CA ILE A 133 -1.43 -4.43 -4.14
C ILE A 133 -1.55 -3.14 -4.98
N GLU A 134 -0.83 -3.02 -6.07
CA GLU A 134 -1.00 -1.89 -7.00
C GLU A 134 -2.38 -1.87 -7.65
N ILE A 135 -2.99 -3.04 -7.84
CA ILE A 135 -4.38 -3.15 -8.32
C ILE A 135 -5.31 -2.53 -7.29
N LEU A 136 -5.11 -2.81 -6.00
CA LEU A 136 -5.87 -2.20 -4.91
C LEU A 136 -5.73 -0.66 -4.93
N TRP A 137 -4.49 -0.14 -5.04
CA TRP A 137 -4.25 1.31 -5.11
C TRP A 137 -4.95 1.96 -6.30
N ARG A 138 -4.99 1.27 -7.43
CA ARG A 138 -5.72 1.72 -8.63
C ARG A 138 -7.23 1.79 -8.37
N PHE A 139 -7.82 0.75 -7.74
CA PHE A 139 -9.23 0.77 -7.37
C PHE A 139 -9.52 1.88 -6.36
N CYS A 140 -8.69 2.06 -5.33
CA CYS A 140 -8.83 3.17 -4.38
C CYS A 140 -8.86 4.51 -5.08
N LYS A 141 -7.89 4.79 -5.96
CA LYS A 141 -7.72 6.10 -6.61
C LYS A 141 -8.77 6.40 -7.67
N TYR A 142 -9.21 5.40 -8.44
CA TYR A 142 -10.03 5.62 -9.64
C TYR A 142 -11.49 5.18 -9.51
N LYS A 143 -11.81 4.33 -8.54
CA LYS A 143 -13.16 3.78 -8.41
C LYS A 143 -13.82 4.13 -7.07
N TRP A 144 -13.13 3.95 -5.96
CA TRP A 144 -13.74 4.10 -4.63
C TRP A 144 -13.71 5.53 -4.11
N LEU A 145 -12.68 6.31 -4.47
CA LEU A 145 -12.65 7.75 -4.18
C LEU A 145 -13.38 8.53 -5.27
N ASN A 146 -14.55 9.08 -4.93
CA ASN A 146 -15.32 9.92 -5.84
C ASN A 146 -15.00 11.42 -5.65
N LYS A 147 -15.51 12.28 -6.53
CA LYS A 147 -15.25 13.73 -6.51
C LYS A 147 -15.64 14.40 -5.17
N VAL A 148 -16.62 13.86 -4.46
CA VAL A 148 -17.09 14.42 -3.17
C VAL A 148 -16.04 14.20 -2.08
N ASN A 149 -15.30 13.11 -2.12
CA ASN A 149 -14.25 12.81 -1.14
C ASN A 149 -13.10 13.81 -1.21
N TYR A 150 -12.81 14.34 -2.38
CA TYR A 150 -11.74 15.34 -2.59
C TYR A 150 -12.12 16.78 -2.20
N LYS A 151 -13.37 17.04 -1.76
CA LYS A 151 -13.80 18.39 -1.36
C LYS A 151 -13.14 18.87 -0.06
N SER A 152 -12.78 17.95 0.86
CA SER A 152 -12.08 18.30 2.09
C SER A 152 -11.21 17.15 2.59
N TRP A 153 -10.18 17.49 3.38
CA TRP A 153 -9.28 16.52 3.99
C TRP A 153 -10.01 15.53 4.91
N SER A 154 -10.97 16.00 5.69
CA SER A 154 -11.77 15.16 6.56
C SER A 154 -12.60 14.12 5.79
N LYS A 155 -13.21 14.52 4.66
CA LYS A 155 -13.97 13.60 3.81
C LYS A 155 -13.08 12.54 3.15
N LEU A 156 -11.90 12.96 2.67
CA LEU A 156 -10.94 12.03 2.08
C LEU A 156 -10.47 10.99 3.12
N ARG A 157 -10.08 11.44 4.30
CA ARG A 157 -9.65 10.54 5.39
C ARG A 157 -10.77 9.60 5.84
N ALA A 158 -12.00 10.11 5.99
CA ALA A 158 -13.15 9.28 6.38
C ALA A 158 -13.43 8.18 5.35
N CYS A 159 -13.39 8.50 4.05
CA CYS A 159 -13.58 7.51 3.00
C CYS A 159 -12.45 6.48 2.98
N LEU A 160 -11.19 6.91 3.06
CA LEU A 160 -10.05 5.99 3.12
C LEU A 160 -10.12 5.06 4.34
N ARG A 161 -10.55 5.60 5.50
CA ARG A 161 -10.78 4.78 6.70
C ARG A 161 -11.79 3.67 6.44
N ILE A 162 -12.92 3.97 5.80
CA ILE A 162 -13.94 2.98 5.44
C ILE A 162 -13.36 1.95 4.46
N VAL A 163 -12.70 2.40 3.40
CA VAL A 163 -12.09 1.53 2.39
C VAL A 163 -11.10 0.56 3.03
N PHE A 164 -10.25 1.04 3.92
CA PHE A 164 -9.21 0.21 4.56
C PHE A 164 -9.79 -0.70 5.66
N SER A 165 -10.84 -0.27 6.38
CA SER A 165 -11.48 -1.11 7.40
C SER A 165 -12.42 -2.18 6.84
N SER A 166 -12.96 -1.97 5.63
CA SER A 166 -13.81 -2.96 4.95
C SER A 166 -13.07 -4.24 4.59
N SER A 167 -11.74 -4.23 4.62
CA SER A 167 -10.88 -5.39 4.44
C SER A 167 -10.63 -6.21 5.72
N GLY A 168 -11.35 -5.95 6.81
CA GLY A 168 -11.40 -6.82 7.99
C GLY A 168 -10.42 -6.49 9.12
N TYR A 169 -9.66 -5.36 9.02
CA TYR A 169 -8.73 -4.97 10.09
C TYR A 169 -8.83 -3.49 10.47
N PRO A 170 -8.77 -3.14 11.77
CA PRO A 170 -8.76 -1.76 12.21
C PRO A 170 -7.48 -1.05 11.75
N LEU A 171 -7.62 0.22 11.36
CA LEU A 171 -6.49 1.11 11.14
C LEU A 171 -5.70 1.25 12.44
N GLN A 172 -4.44 0.88 12.42
CA GLN A 172 -3.53 1.17 13.53
C GLN A 172 -2.97 2.59 13.38
N HIS A 173 -2.97 3.34 14.47
CA HIS A 173 -2.55 4.74 14.55
C HIS A 173 -1.08 4.88 14.84
#